data_716e7c69272994e82495cd19718c8adc
#
_entry.id   716e7c69272994e82495cd19718c8adc
#
_cell.length_a   1.000
_cell.length_b   1.000
_cell.length_c   1.000
_cell.angle_alpha   90.00
_cell.angle_beta   90.00
_cell.angle_gamma   90.00
#
_symmetry.space_group_name_H-M   'P 1'
#
loop_
_entity.id
_entity.type
_entity.pdbx_description
1 polymer ?
#
loop_
_entity_poly.entity_id
_entity_poly.type
_entity_poly.pdbx_seq_one_letter_code
_entity_poly.pdbx_strand_id
1 'polypeptide(L)'
;MPEKLFDLLDKMVIEPDDVNLTFIFNACAQLNNGRAMKIGNKFLHEKLNQIQNNNIILNSATHMLMKFGDIRRAEHIFEMIKKKGIFSYSSMMKGYVENNMPENALDLFERMSLSPNDIIYIIIFNACSKLANERAITIGKKFESITKAV
;
A
#
# COMPACT_ATOMS: atom_id res chain seq x y z
N MET A 1 8.22 -7.04 -17.84
CA MET A 1 9.61 -7.11 -17.42
C MET A 1 10.07 -5.75 -16.89
N PRO A 2 10.06 -5.58 -15.57
CA PRO A 2 10.33 -4.28 -14.94
C PRO A 2 11.73 -3.72 -15.22
N GLU A 3 12.76 -4.56 -15.36
CA GLU A 3 14.14 -4.12 -15.64
C GLU A 3 14.25 -3.40 -17.00
N LYS A 4 13.58 -3.90 -18.03
CA LYS A 4 13.55 -3.25 -19.34
C LYS A 4 12.86 -1.88 -19.31
N LEU A 5 11.86 -1.73 -18.45
CA LEU A 5 11.21 -0.43 -18.23
C LEU A 5 12.22 0.58 -17.68
N PHE A 6 13.06 0.18 -16.73
CA PHE A 6 14.07 1.07 -16.16
C PHE A 6 15.17 1.44 -17.15
N ASP A 7 15.57 0.52 -18.04
CA ASP A 7 16.50 0.83 -19.12
C ASP A 7 15.90 1.85 -20.11
N LEU A 8 14.60 1.80 -20.34
CA LEU A 8 13.87 2.79 -21.13
C LEU A 8 13.76 4.13 -20.41
N LEU A 9 13.47 4.12 -19.11
CA LEU A 9 13.37 5.35 -18.30
C LEU A 9 14.70 6.13 -18.26
N ASP A 10 15.83 5.43 -18.16
CA ASP A 10 17.16 6.06 -18.21
C ASP A 10 17.44 6.74 -19.56
N LYS A 11 16.74 6.32 -20.62
CA LYS A 11 16.88 6.86 -21.99
C LYS A 11 15.77 7.85 -22.36
N MET A 12 14.72 7.97 -21.53
CA MET A 12 13.60 8.86 -21.81
C MET A 12 14.00 10.33 -21.63
N VAL A 13 13.79 11.09 -22.69
CA VAL A 13 13.88 12.56 -22.70
C VAL A 13 12.53 13.21 -22.36
N ILE A 14 11.44 12.43 -22.42
CA ILE A 14 10.06 12.90 -22.22
C ILE A 14 9.67 12.66 -20.77
N GLU A 15 9.07 13.67 -20.12
CA GLU A 15 8.52 13.52 -18.78
C GLU A 15 7.36 12.52 -18.76
N PRO A 16 7.33 11.60 -17.77
CA PRO A 16 6.25 10.63 -17.65
C PRO A 16 4.93 11.32 -17.30
N ASP A 17 3.86 10.91 -17.96
CA ASP A 17 2.49 11.29 -17.64
C ASP A 17 1.94 10.48 -16.44
N ASP A 18 0.71 10.74 -16.04
CA ASP A 18 0.05 10.09 -14.90
C ASP A 18 -0.05 8.56 -15.05
N VAL A 19 -0.29 8.06 -16.25
CA VAL A 19 -0.37 6.62 -16.53
C VAL A 19 1.01 5.99 -16.38
N ASN A 20 2.02 6.63 -16.93
CA ASN A 20 3.41 6.18 -16.84
C ASN A 20 3.91 6.19 -15.40
N LEU A 21 3.58 7.21 -14.60
CA LEU A 21 3.93 7.28 -13.18
C LEU A 21 3.33 6.11 -12.39
N THR A 22 2.08 5.77 -12.66
CA THR A 22 1.43 4.60 -12.04
C THR A 22 2.19 3.31 -12.34
N PHE A 23 2.55 3.09 -13.60
CA PHE A 23 3.35 1.93 -14.01
C PHE A 23 4.76 1.93 -13.39
N ILE A 24 5.41 3.08 -13.33
CA ILE A 24 6.74 3.22 -12.71
C ILE A 24 6.70 2.84 -11.24
N PHE A 25 5.75 3.38 -10.47
CA PHE A 25 5.64 3.06 -9.04
C PHE A 25 5.29 1.59 -8.80
N ASN A 26 4.40 1.00 -9.60
CA ASN A 26 4.06 -0.42 -9.51
C ASN A 26 5.26 -1.32 -9.87
N ALA A 27 6.02 -0.96 -10.91
CA ALA A 27 7.24 -1.68 -11.28
C ALA A 27 8.32 -1.59 -10.20
N CYS A 28 8.50 -0.41 -9.60
CA CYS A 28 9.42 -0.21 -8.49
C CYS A 28 9.03 -1.06 -7.26
N ALA A 29 7.74 -1.12 -6.94
CA ALA A 29 7.21 -1.96 -5.86
C ALA A 29 7.47 -3.45 -6.12
N GLN A 30 7.30 -3.90 -7.36
CA GLN A 30 7.50 -5.30 -7.75
C GLN A 30 8.97 -5.71 -7.69
N LEU A 31 9.88 -4.88 -8.18
CA LEU A 31 11.31 -5.18 -8.15
C LEU A 31 11.92 -5.05 -6.75
N ASN A 32 11.52 -4.05 -6.01
CA ASN A 32 11.94 -3.80 -4.64
C ASN A 32 13.45 -3.98 -4.41
N ASN A 33 14.26 -3.42 -5.28
CA ASN A 33 15.73 -3.44 -5.20
C ASN A 33 16.28 -2.00 -5.13
N GLY A 34 17.61 -1.87 -4.96
CA GLY A 34 18.27 -0.56 -4.81
C GLY A 34 18.04 0.38 -6.00
N ARG A 35 18.01 -0.15 -7.23
CA ARG A 35 17.72 0.64 -8.44
C ARG A 35 16.28 1.13 -8.45
N ALA A 36 15.32 0.25 -8.14
CA ALA A 36 13.91 0.60 -8.02
C ALA A 36 13.66 1.67 -6.96
N MET A 37 14.31 1.55 -5.79
CA MET A 37 14.21 2.53 -4.71
C MET A 37 14.70 3.90 -5.17
N LYS A 38 15.83 3.96 -5.86
CA LYS A 38 16.40 5.21 -6.38
C LYS A 38 15.48 5.88 -7.40
N ILE A 39 14.97 5.12 -8.37
CA ILE A 39 14.07 5.61 -9.42
C ILE A 39 12.72 6.04 -8.82
N GLY A 40 12.09 5.20 -8.02
CA GLY A 40 10.80 5.48 -7.41
C GLY A 40 10.84 6.73 -6.51
N ASN A 41 11.86 6.84 -5.68
CA ASN A 41 12.07 8.01 -4.81
C ASN A 41 12.31 9.30 -5.60
N LYS A 42 13.07 9.23 -6.69
CA LYS A 42 13.30 10.37 -7.57
C LYS A 42 11.98 10.90 -8.16
N PHE A 43 11.21 10.03 -8.81
CA PHE A 43 9.95 10.44 -9.44
C PHE A 43 8.92 10.91 -8.42
N LEU A 44 8.83 10.25 -7.26
CA LEU A 44 7.93 10.68 -6.21
C LEU A 44 8.30 12.09 -5.71
N HIS A 45 9.59 12.35 -5.47
CA HIS A 45 10.05 13.66 -5.03
C HIS A 45 9.75 14.75 -6.08
N GLU A 46 10.07 14.50 -7.34
CA GLU A 46 9.91 15.47 -8.42
C GLU A 46 8.44 15.76 -8.77
N LYS A 47 7.56 14.76 -8.63
CA LYS A 47 6.17 14.81 -9.10
C LYS A 47 5.13 14.98 -8.00
N LEU A 48 5.50 14.95 -6.72
CA LEU A 48 4.55 14.94 -5.61
C LEU A 48 3.50 16.06 -5.70
N ASN A 49 3.93 17.27 -6.02
CA ASN A 49 3.02 18.44 -6.14
C ASN A 49 1.99 18.28 -7.28
N GLN A 50 2.36 17.57 -8.34
CA GLN A 50 1.48 17.32 -9.49
C GLN A 50 0.46 16.22 -9.21
N ILE A 51 0.85 15.19 -8.46
CA ILE A 51 0.03 13.99 -8.22
C ILE A 51 -0.85 14.07 -6.97
N GLN A 52 -0.72 15.09 -6.15
CA GLN A 52 -1.40 15.19 -4.85
C GLN A 52 -2.95 15.11 -4.91
N ASN A 53 -3.54 15.32 -6.07
CA ASN A 53 -4.98 15.19 -6.29
C ASN A 53 -5.36 13.92 -7.09
N ASN A 54 -4.39 13.07 -7.43
CA ASN A 54 -4.64 11.84 -8.20
C ASN A 54 -4.54 10.61 -7.27
N ASN A 55 -5.71 10.15 -6.81
CA ASN A 55 -5.80 9.02 -5.88
C ASN A 55 -5.18 7.73 -6.43
N ILE A 56 -5.22 7.50 -7.75
CA ILE A 56 -4.67 6.28 -8.37
C ILE A 56 -3.15 6.28 -8.22
N ILE A 57 -2.51 7.40 -8.54
CA ILE A 57 -1.05 7.52 -8.43
C ILE A 57 -0.61 7.49 -6.97
N LEU A 58 -1.33 8.19 -6.08
CA LEU A 58 -1.04 8.17 -4.65
C LEU A 58 -1.15 6.76 -4.06
N ASN A 59 -2.12 5.96 -4.47
CA ASN A 59 -2.22 4.55 -4.08
C ASN A 59 -1.01 3.74 -4.55
N SER A 60 -0.57 3.93 -5.79
CA SER A 60 0.61 3.23 -6.32
C SER A 60 1.89 3.66 -5.61
N ALA A 61 2.03 4.94 -5.28
CA ALA A 61 3.15 5.47 -4.50
C ALA A 61 3.16 4.91 -3.07
N THR A 62 1.99 4.86 -2.42
CA THR A 62 1.83 4.25 -1.09
C THR A 62 2.26 2.79 -1.09
N HIS A 63 1.77 2.01 -2.07
CA HIS A 63 2.15 0.60 -2.23
C HIS A 63 3.66 0.43 -2.42
N MET A 64 4.26 1.24 -3.29
CA MET A 64 5.71 1.24 -3.51
C MET A 64 6.50 1.51 -2.23
N LEU A 65 6.13 2.55 -1.49
CA LEU A 65 6.81 2.93 -0.25
C LEU A 65 6.68 1.84 0.83
N MET A 66 5.52 1.19 0.92
CA MET A 66 5.33 0.05 1.82
C MET A 66 6.24 -1.12 1.45
N LYS A 67 6.42 -1.41 0.15
CA LYS A 67 7.36 -2.43 -0.33
C LYS A 67 8.82 -2.07 0.00
N PHE A 68 9.16 -0.79 -0.04
CA PHE A 68 10.50 -0.32 0.35
C PHE A 68 10.73 -0.32 1.86
N GLY A 69 9.70 -0.54 2.67
CA GLY A 69 9.76 -0.44 4.12
C GLY A 69 9.75 1.00 4.65
N ASP A 70 9.46 1.98 3.80
CA ASP A 70 9.35 3.39 4.18
C ASP A 70 7.93 3.71 4.66
N ILE A 71 7.61 3.19 5.83
CA ILE A 71 6.27 3.26 6.43
C ILE A 71 5.85 4.72 6.65
N ARG A 72 6.76 5.55 7.15
CA ARG A 72 6.47 6.94 7.49
C ARG A 72 5.99 7.75 6.28
N ARG A 73 6.69 7.62 5.14
CA ARG A 73 6.26 8.31 3.93
C ARG A 73 5.01 7.67 3.32
N ALA A 74 4.86 6.37 3.42
CA ALA A 74 3.64 5.67 2.97
C ALA A 74 2.41 6.17 3.73
N GLU A 75 2.49 6.31 5.05
CA GLU A 75 1.43 6.89 5.88
C GLU A 75 1.10 8.32 5.45
N HIS A 76 2.11 9.15 5.23
CA HIS A 76 1.92 10.52 4.79
C HIS A 76 1.19 10.59 3.43
N ILE A 77 1.61 9.81 2.45
CA ILE A 77 0.96 9.74 1.14
C ILE A 77 -0.47 9.19 1.26
N PHE A 78 -0.68 8.17 2.08
CA PHE A 78 -2.02 7.61 2.33
C PHE A 78 -2.97 8.68 2.89
N GLU A 79 -2.52 9.52 3.81
CA GLU A 79 -3.35 10.61 4.34
C GLU A 79 -3.71 11.67 3.29
N MET A 80 -2.88 11.87 2.27
CA MET A 80 -3.19 12.76 1.15
C MET A 80 -4.32 12.24 0.26
N ILE A 81 -4.62 10.95 0.26
CA ILE A 81 -5.69 10.35 -0.55
C ILE A 81 -7.04 10.85 -0.03
N LYS A 82 -7.71 11.68 -0.80
CA LYS A 82 -8.99 12.31 -0.40
C LYS A 82 -10.13 11.31 -0.30
N LYS A 83 -10.21 10.36 -1.23
CA LYS A 83 -11.24 9.32 -1.26
C LYS A 83 -10.59 7.95 -1.15
N LYS A 84 -10.38 7.51 0.08
CA LYS A 84 -9.80 6.20 0.38
C LYS A 84 -10.82 5.10 0.07
N GLY A 85 -10.46 4.22 -0.86
CA GLY A 85 -11.25 3.03 -1.20
C GLY A 85 -10.69 1.76 -0.55
N ILE A 86 -11.33 0.63 -0.84
CA ILE A 86 -10.89 -0.70 -0.37
C ILE A 86 -9.44 -0.96 -0.75
N PHE A 87 -9.03 -0.60 -1.96
CA PHE A 87 -7.64 -0.76 -2.43
C PHE A 87 -6.65 0.05 -1.59
N SER A 88 -6.98 1.29 -1.21
CA SER A 88 -6.14 2.13 -0.36
C SER A 88 -5.90 1.48 1.01
N TYR A 89 -6.97 1.04 1.66
CA TYR A 89 -6.91 0.38 2.96
C TYR A 89 -6.19 -0.97 2.92
N SER A 90 -6.52 -1.82 1.93
CA SER A 90 -5.90 -3.14 1.81
C SER A 90 -4.39 -3.05 1.54
N SER A 91 -3.96 -2.11 0.72
CA SER A 91 -2.53 -1.88 0.46
C SER A 91 -1.76 -1.45 1.71
N MET A 92 -2.33 -0.54 2.50
CA MET A 92 -1.73 -0.10 3.76
C MET A 92 -1.68 -1.23 4.79
N MET A 93 -2.80 -1.92 5.02
CA MET A 93 -2.87 -3.02 5.99
C MET A 93 -1.91 -4.15 5.62
N LYS A 94 -1.89 -4.55 4.34
CA LYS A 94 -0.95 -5.56 3.85
C LYS A 94 0.50 -5.11 4.05
N GLY A 95 0.80 -3.86 3.74
CA GLY A 95 2.12 -3.28 3.95
C GLY A 95 2.54 -3.33 5.41
N TYR A 96 1.67 -2.99 6.35
CA TYR A 96 1.95 -3.12 7.78
C TYR A 96 2.27 -4.56 8.17
N VAL A 97 1.48 -5.53 7.73
CA VAL A 97 1.71 -6.95 8.03
C VAL A 97 3.04 -7.44 7.46
N GLU A 98 3.37 -7.08 6.23
CA GLU A 98 4.63 -7.44 5.58
C GLU A 98 5.86 -6.78 6.24
N ASN A 99 5.69 -5.61 6.86
CA ASN A 99 6.74 -4.90 7.59
C ASN A 99 6.75 -5.22 9.10
N ASN A 100 6.16 -6.32 9.53
CA ASN A 100 6.09 -6.76 10.93
C ASN A 100 5.41 -5.76 11.87
N MET A 101 4.38 -5.06 11.37
CA MET A 101 3.58 -4.09 12.11
C MET A 101 2.09 -4.50 12.13
N PRO A 102 1.74 -5.72 12.56
CA PRO A 102 0.36 -6.21 12.50
C PRO A 102 -0.61 -5.42 13.39
N GLU A 103 -0.16 -4.84 14.50
CA GLU A 103 -0.98 -3.95 15.34
C GLU A 103 -1.49 -2.74 14.55
N ASN A 104 -0.63 -2.13 13.72
CA ASN A 104 -1.00 -0.99 12.90
C ASN A 104 -2.05 -1.37 11.84
N ALA A 105 -1.99 -2.60 11.31
CA ALA A 105 -3.01 -3.12 10.41
C ALA A 105 -4.37 -3.24 11.12
N LEU A 106 -4.40 -3.73 12.36
CA LEU A 106 -5.62 -3.81 13.17
C LEU A 106 -6.16 -2.43 13.52
N ASP A 107 -5.29 -1.48 13.91
CA ASP A 107 -5.69 -0.11 14.18
C ASP A 107 -6.35 0.55 12.96
N LEU A 108 -5.77 0.35 11.79
CA LEU A 108 -6.31 0.89 10.54
C LEU A 108 -7.65 0.22 10.18
N PHE A 109 -7.77 -1.08 10.39
CA PHE A 109 -9.02 -1.82 10.19
C PHE A 109 -10.15 -1.30 11.07
N GLU A 110 -9.89 -1.05 12.35
CA GLU A 110 -10.88 -0.54 13.29
C GLU A 110 -11.34 0.89 12.96
N ARG A 111 -10.45 1.71 12.37
CA ARG A 111 -10.76 3.08 11.94
C ARG A 111 -11.42 3.16 10.57
N MET A 112 -11.40 2.07 9.79
CA MET A 112 -11.96 2.05 8.46
C MET A 112 -13.49 2.18 8.48
N SER A 113 -14.03 3.14 7.72
CA SER A 113 -15.46 3.38 7.61
C SER A 113 -16.16 2.54 6.53
N LEU A 114 -15.39 1.88 5.66
CA LEU A 114 -15.90 1.06 4.58
C LEU A 114 -16.18 -0.38 5.05
N SER A 115 -17.16 -1.03 4.42
CA SER A 115 -17.40 -2.46 4.65
C SER A 115 -16.23 -3.28 4.12
N PRO A 116 -15.58 -4.13 4.95
CA PRO A 116 -14.49 -4.97 4.52
C PRO A 116 -14.92 -6.00 3.46
N ASN A 117 -14.03 -6.32 2.55
CA ASN A 117 -14.19 -7.43 1.60
C ASN A 117 -13.30 -8.62 2.01
N ASP A 118 -13.38 -9.71 1.25
CA ASP A 118 -12.62 -10.94 1.54
C ASP A 118 -11.11 -10.71 1.61
N ILE A 119 -10.57 -9.80 0.79
CA ILE A 119 -9.14 -9.46 0.79
C ILE A 119 -8.74 -8.85 2.13
N ILE A 120 -9.52 -7.89 2.63
CA ILE A 120 -9.26 -7.26 3.92
C ILE A 120 -9.35 -8.27 5.06
N TYR A 121 -10.34 -9.16 5.04
CA TYR A 121 -10.46 -10.22 6.04
C TYR A 121 -9.24 -11.13 6.06
N ILE A 122 -8.73 -11.55 4.89
CA ILE A 122 -7.52 -12.38 4.80
C ILE A 122 -6.31 -11.64 5.40
N ILE A 123 -6.15 -10.35 5.11
CA ILE A 123 -5.04 -9.54 5.65
C ILE A 123 -5.15 -9.45 7.18
N ILE A 124 -6.34 -9.21 7.70
CA ILE A 124 -6.58 -9.10 9.15
C ILE A 124 -6.39 -10.44 9.85
N PHE A 125 -6.82 -11.56 9.27
CA PHE A 125 -6.52 -12.89 9.81
C PHE A 125 -5.00 -13.14 9.88
N ASN A 126 -4.26 -12.75 8.85
CA ASN A 126 -2.79 -12.85 8.86
C ASN A 126 -2.17 -11.97 9.98
N ALA A 127 -2.69 -10.76 10.17
CA ALA A 127 -2.25 -9.88 11.26
C ALA A 127 -2.53 -10.51 12.63
N CYS A 128 -3.74 -11.03 12.84
CA CYS A 128 -4.12 -11.71 14.07
C CYS A 128 -3.25 -12.94 14.36
N SER A 129 -2.95 -13.73 13.34
CA SER A 129 -2.09 -14.90 13.44
C SER A 129 -0.67 -14.54 13.89
N LYS A 130 -0.13 -13.43 13.39
CA LYS A 130 1.20 -12.95 13.80
C LYS A 130 1.24 -12.43 15.24
N LEU A 131 0.14 -11.84 15.71
CA LEU A 131 0.08 -11.25 17.05
C LEU A 131 -0.17 -12.29 18.15
N ALA A 132 -1.09 -13.24 17.91
CA ALA A 132 -1.49 -14.29 18.86
C ALA A 132 -1.81 -13.75 20.28
N ASN A 133 -2.35 -12.53 20.38
CA ASN A 133 -2.70 -11.87 21.64
C ASN A 133 -4.22 -11.80 21.84
N GLU A 134 -4.67 -11.30 22.98
CA GLU A 134 -6.09 -11.21 23.32
C GLU A 134 -6.90 -10.37 22.31
N ARG A 135 -6.31 -9.27 21.82
CA ARG A 135 -6.94 -8.42 20.79
C ARG A 135 -7.18 -9.20 19.50
N ALA A 136 -6.18 -9.94 19.04
CA ALA A 136 -6.28 -10.79 17.86
C ALA A 136 -7.35 -11.88 18.03
N ILE A 137 -7.43 -12.50 19.19
CA ILE A 137 -8.45 -13.51 19.52
C ILE A 137 -9.87 -12.89 19.49
N THR A 138 -10.03 -11.70 20.06
CA THR A 138 -11.31 -10.99 20.08
C THR A 138 -11.79 -10.63 18.68
N ILE A 139 -10.89 -10.13 17.83
CA ILE A 139 -11.19 -9.81 16.43
C ILE A 139 -11.52 -11.08 15.65
N GLY A 140 -10.77 -12.16 15.82
CA GLY A 140 -11.02 -13.45 15.18
C GLY A 140 -12.40 -14.02 15.52
N LYS A 141 -12.80 -13.96 16.78
CA LYS A 141 -14.15 -14.38 17.23
C LYS A 141 -15.27 -13.53 16.63
N LYS A 142 -15.06 -12.24 16.46
CA LYS A 142 -16.00 -11.36 15.77
C LYS A 142 -16.24 -11.82 14.33
N PHE A 143 -15.20 -12.22 13.62
CA PHE A 143 -15.33 -12.72 12.26
C PHE A 143 -16.03 -14.07 12.17
N GLU A 144 -15.76 -14.99 13.08
CA GLU A 144 -16.50 -16.26 13.15
C GLU A 144 -18.00 -16.04 13.32
N SER A 145 -18.40 -15.07 14.14
CA SER A 145 -19.82 -14.74 14.34
C SER A 145 -20.46 -14.16 13.07
N ILE A 146 -19.73 -13.34 12.30
CA ILE A 146 -20.20 -12.78 11.03
C ILE A 146 -20.35 -13.87 9.97
N THR A 147 -19.37 -14.78 9.85
CA THR A 147 -19.39 -15.86 8.85
C THR A 147 -20.46 -16.91 9.15
N LYS A 148 -20.78 -17.15 10.42
CA LYS A 148 -21.86 -18.07 10.83
C LYS A 148 -23.27 -17.48 10.68
N ALA A 149 -23.40 -16.15 10.57
CA ALA A 149 -24.68 -15.47 10.37
C ALA A 149 -25.12 -15.41 8.89
N VAL A 150 -24.26 -15.87 7.98
CA VAL A 150 -24.54 -16.00 6.54
C VAL A 150 -24.79 -17.49 6.23
#